data_f336189b9719ef9c1428418507bd459d
#
_entry.id   f336189b9719ef9c1428418507bd459d
#
_cell.length_a   1.000
_cell.length_b   1.000
_cell.length_c   1.000
_cell.angle_alpha   90.00
_cell.angle_beta   90.00
_cell.angle_gamma   90.00
#
_symmetry.space_group_name_H-M   'P 1'
#
loop_
_entity.id
_entity.type
_entity.pdbx_description
1 polymer ?
#
loop_
_entity_poly.entity_id
_entity_poly.type
_entity_poly.pdbx_seq_one_letter_code
_entity_poly.pdbx_strand_id
1 'polypeptide(L)'
;MLERHLQVLKMVIESEPIGIVKMSNETGYPHHKVRYSLRVLEEENLIEPSSQGAITTERTEEFVAELDDKIDDIGAKLDEMKISETAEAEN
;
A
#
# COMPACT_ATOMS: atom_id res chain seq x y z
N MET A 1 4.68 8.53 -3.67
CA MET A 1 3.26 8.34 -3.36
C MET A 1 2.79 6.92 -3.55
N LEU A 2 3.01 6.33 -4.71
CA LEU A 2 2.60 4.95 -4.96
C LEU A 2 3.22 3.96 -3.96
N GLU A 3 4.49 4.14 -3.65
CA GLU A 3 5.18 3.28 -2.70
C GLU A 3 4.53 3.31 -1.32
N ARG A 4 4.14 4.49 -0.86
CA ARG A 4 3.47 4.61 0.43
C ARG A 4 2.10 3.93 0.42
N HIS A 5 1.34 4.10 -0.67
CA HIS A 5 0.04 3.46 -0.79
C HIS A 5 0.18 1.94 -0.75
N LEU A 6 1.18 1.40 -1.43
CA LEU A 6 1.44 -0.04 -1.43
C LEU A 6 1.88 -0.55 -0.05
N GLN A 7 2.69 0.23 0.66
CA GLN A 7 3.09 -0.14 2.02
C GLN A 7 1.90 -0.17 2.96
N VAL A 8 1.02 0.83 2.86
CA VAL A 8 -0.17 0.88 3.70
C VAL A 8 -1.10 -0.28 3.37
N LEU A 9 -1.33 -0.55 2.10
CA LEU A 9 -2.15 -1.68 1.68
C LEU A 9 -1.59 -3.00 2.20
N LYS A 10 -0.30 -3.21 2.04
CA LYS A 10 0.36 -4.41 2.53
C LYS A 10 0.18 -4.58 4.04
N MET A 11 0.29 -3.50 4.77
CA MET A 11 0.12 -3.52 6.22
C MET A 11 -1.32 -3.89 6.60
N VAL A 12 -2.31 -3.38 5.87
CA VAL A 12 -3.69 -3.78 6.11
C VAL A 12 -3.87 -5.27 5.85
N ILE A 13 -3.34 -5.76 4.74
CA ILE A 13 -3.45 -7.18 4.38
C ILE A 13 -2.84 -8.08 5.48
N GLU A 14 -1.69 -7.69 6.00
CA GLU A 14 -0.98 -8.51 6.98
C GLU A 14 -1.49 -8.40 8.40
N SER A 15 -2.09 -7.26 8.75
CA SER A 15 -2.40 -6.93 10.15
C SER A 15 -3.84 -6.48 10.39
N GLU A 16 -4.73 -6.65 9.43
CA GLU A 16 -6.11 -6.19 9.58
C GLU A 16 -6.82 -6.80 10.79
N PRO A 17 -7.65 -6.06 11.49
CA PRO A 17 -7.90 -4.62 11.32
C PRO A 17 -6.77 -3.79 11.94
N ILE A 18 -6.41 -2.69 11.28
CA ILE A 18 -5.31 -1.86 11.74
C ILE A 18 -5.66 -0.38 11.60
N GLY A 19 -5.37 0.41 12.64
CA GLY A 19 -5.68 1.83 12.68
C GLY A 19 -4.51 2.72 12.30
N ILE A 20 -4.80 4.01 12.17
CA ILE A 20 -3.82 5.00 11.72
C ILE A 20 -2.63 5.11 12.67
N VAL A 21 -2.88 5.09 13.98
CA VAL A 21 -1.81 5.25 14.97
C VAL A 21 -0.77 4.15 14.82
N LYS A 22 -1.23 2.91 14.71
CA LYS A 22 -0.32 1.78 14.57
C LYS A 22 0.41 1.82 13.24
N MET A 23 -0.29 2.15 12.15
CA MET A 23 0.35 2.29 10.85
C MET A 23 1.42 3.37 10.85
N SER A 24 1.13 4.50 11.46
CA SER A 24 2.07 5.60 11.57
C SER A 24 3.31 5.19 12.36
N ASN A 25 3.11 4.49 13.48
CA ASN A 25 4.22 4.04 14.31
C ASN A 25 5.12 3.03 13.59
N GLU A 26 4.53 2.13 12.84
CA GLU A 26 5.29 1.08 12.16
C GLU A 26 5.97 1.55 10.88
N THR A 27 5.34 2.47 10.15
CA THR A 27 5.90 2.96 8.88
C THR A 27 6.79 4.18 9.04
N GLY A 28 6.60 4.94 10.11
CA GLY A 28 7.28 6.20 10.30
C GLY A 28 6.64 7.37 9.56
N TYR A 29 5.58 7.13 8.79
CA TYR A 29 4.87 8.22 8.12
C TYR A 29 3.96 8.95 9.11
N PRO A 30 3.84 10.29 8.97
CA PRO A 30 2.91 11.04 9.82
C PRO A 30 1.45 10.67 9.53
N HIS A 31 0.60 10.89 10.53
CA HIS A 31 -0.81 10.52 10.46
C HIS A 31 -1.52 11.03 9.21
N HIS A 32 -1.26 12.27 8.81
CA HIS A 32 -1.94 12.85 7.65
C HIS A 32 -1.57 12.15 6.34
N LYS A 33 -0.35 11.64 6.23
CA LYS A 33 0.07 10.90 5.05
C LYS A 33 -0.53 9.49 5.02
N VAL A 34 -0.57 8.83 6.18
CA VAL A 34 -1.23 7.52 6.29
C VAL A 34 -2.71 7.67 5.96
N ARG A 35 -3.36 8.69 6.50
CA ARG A 35 -4.78 8.95 6.25
C ARG A 35 -5.05 9.19 4.76
N TYR A 36 -4.18 9.92 4.10
CA TYR A 36 -4.31 10.14 2.66
C TYR A 36 -4.22 8.84 1.87
N SER A 37 -3.25 8.00 2.20
CA SER A 37 -3.10 6.70 1.55
C SER A 37 -4.33 5.82 1.78
N LEU A 38 -4.85 5.79 3.00
CA LEU A 38 -6.06 5.04 3.30
C LEU A 38 -7.25 5.53 2.47
N ARG A 39 -7.39 6.85 2.33
CA ARG A 39 -8.46 7.41 1.52
C ARG A 39 -8.36 6.98 0.06
N VAL A 40 -7.16 7.03 -0.51
CA VAL A 40 -6.93 6.60 -1.89
C VAL A 40 -7.29 5.12 -2.05
N LEU A 41 -6.85 4.28 -1.12
CA LEU A 41 -7.15 2.85 -1.17
C LEU A 41 -8.64 2.57 -1.00
N GLU A 42 -9.33 3.34 -0.17
CA GLU A 42 -10.78 3.23 -0.01
C GLU A 42 -11.51 3.61 -1.30
N GLU A 43 -11.08 4.66 -1.96
CA GLU A 43 -11.66 5.10 -3.23
C GLU A 43 -11.52 4.04 -4.32
N GLU A 44 -10.45 3.26 -4.27
CA GLU A 44 -10.21 2.16 -5.19
C GLU A 44 -10.87 0.85 -4.73
N ASN A 45 -11.59 0.88 -3.62
CA ASN A 45 -12.27 -0.28 -3.03
C ASN A 45 -11.32 -1.41 -2.63
N LEU A 46 -10.08 -1.08 -2.33
CA LEU A 46 -9.07 -2.05 -1.90
C LEU A 46 -9.08 -2.26 -0.40
N ILE A 47 -9.58 -1.29 0.35
CA ILE A 47 -9.79 -1.40 1.80
C ILE A 47 -11.11 -0.74 2.16
N GLU A 48 -11.60 -1.04 3.36
CA GLU A 48 -12.76 -0.35 3.90
C GLU A 48 -12.58 -0.11 5.39
N PRO A 49 -13.19 0.95 5.93
CA PRO A 49 -13.09 1.24 7.36
C PRO A 49 -13.97 0.28 8.17
N SER A 50 -13.50 -0.04 9.37
CA SER A 50 -14.29 -0.79 10.34
C SER A 50 -14.16 -0.12 11.69
N SER A 51 -14.95 -0.58 12.65
CA SER A 51 -14.89 -0.04 14.01
C SER A 51 -13.53 -0.25 14.67
N GLN A 52 -12.75 -1.19 14.18
CA GLN A 52 -11.46 -1.54 14.78
C GLN A 52 -10.27 -1.13 13.91
N GLY A 53 -10.52 -0.54 12.75
CA GLY A 53 -9.48 -0.10 11.85
C GLY A 53 -9.77 -0.49 10.41
N ALA A 54 -8.79 -0.32 9.52
CA ALA A 54 -8.93 -0.64 8.11
C ALA A 54 -8.87 -2.16 7.90
N ILE A 55 -9.71 -2.65 7.00
CA ILE A 55 -9.77 -4.06 6.62
C ILE A 55 -9.74 -4.18 5.10
N THR A 56 -9.39 -5.36 4.61
CA THR A 56 -9.37 -5.64 3.18
C THR A 56 -10.77 -5.90 2.65
N THR A 57 -10.91 -5.88 1.31
CA THR A 57 -12.16 -6.18 0.61
C THR A 57 -11.94 -7.36 -0.33
N GLU A 58 -13.02 -7.82 -0.98
CA GLU A 58 -12.91 -8.86 -2.00
C GLU A 58 -12.03 -8.40 -3.18
N ARG A 59 -12.10 -7.12 -3.51
CA ARG A 59 -11.28 -6.56 -4.57
C ARG A 59 -9.79 -6.61 -4.23
N THR A 60 -9.45 -6.54 -2.96
CA THR A 60 -8.05 -6.67 -2.52
C THR A 60 -7.49 -8.03 -2.91
N GLU A 61 -8.26 -9.08 -2.71
CA GLU A 61 -7.83 -10.44 -3.07
C GLU A 61 -7.60 -10.57 -4.58
N GLU A 62 -8.50 -10.01 -5.37
CA GLU A 62 -8.36 -10.00 -6.82
C GLU A 62 -7.12 -9.23 -7.26
N PHE A 63 -6.90 -8.07 -6.64
CA PHE A 63 -5.75 -7.22 -6.94
C PHE A 63 -4.43 -7.94 -6.64
N VAL A 64 -4.36 -8.62 -5.50
CA VAL A 64 -3.16 -9.37 -5.12
C VAL A 64 -2.93 -10.55 -6.07
N ALA A 65 -4.00 -11.25 -6.44
CA ALA A 65 -3.90 -12.36 -7.39
C ALA A 65 -3.38 -11.88 -8.75
N GLU A 66 -3.85 -10.74 -9.23
CA GLU A 66 -3.34 -10.17 -10.48
C GLU A 66 -1.87 -9.78 -10.39
N LEU A 67 -1.46 -9.25 -9.24
CA LEU A 67 -0.06 -8.94 -9.01
C LEU A 67 0.81 -10.19 -9.00
N ASP A 68 0.33 -11.26 -8.39
CA ASP A 68 1.05 -12.53 -8.36
C ASP A 68 1.25 -13.11 -9.75
N ASP A 69 0.21 -13.04 -10.60
CA ASP A 69 0.30 -13.53 -11.98
C ASP A 69 1.31 -12.76 -12.82
N LYS A 70 1.56 -11.50 -12.48
CA LYS A 70 2.44 -10.63 -13.24
C LYS A 70 3.74 -10.32 -12.51
N ILE A 71 3.99 -11.03 -11.43
CA ILE A 71 5.07 -10.67 -10.51
C ILE A 71 6.43 -10.65 -11.17
N ASP A 72 6.71 -11.60 -12.06
CA ASP A 72 8.00 -11.67 -12.73
C ASP A 72 8.22 -10.48 -13.67
N ASP A 73 7.21 -10.15 -14.47
CA ASP A 73 7.31 -9.02 -15.39
C ASP A 73 7.31 -7.68 -14.66
N ILE A 74 6.43 -7.53 -13.68
CA ILE A 74 6.35 -6.31 -12.91
C ILE A 74 7.56 -6.17 -12.00
N GLY A 75 8.04 -7.27 -11.42
CA GLY A 75 9.24 -7.27 -10.60
C GLY A 75 10.45 -6.77 -11.35
N ALA A 76 10.65 -7.27 -12.57
CA ALA A 76 11.76 -6.82 -13.42
C ALA A 76 11.63 -5.34 -13.77
N LYS A 77 10.42 -4.90 -14.13
CA LYS A 77 10.18 -3.50 -14.46
C LYS A 77 10.35 -2.59 -13.25
N LEU A 78 9.88 -3.03 -12.09
CA LEU A 78 10.02 -2.26 -10.85
C LEU A 78 11.48 -2.13 -10.45
N ASP A 79 12.27 -3.17 -10.63
CA ASP A 79 13.69 -3.12 -10.35
C ASP A 79 14.40 -2.11 -11.25
N GLU A 80 14.07 -2.11 -12.54
CA GLU A 80 14.61 -1.11 -13.47
C GLU A 80 14.16 0.30 -13.09
N MET A 81 12.90 0.46 -12.76
CA MET A 81 12.35 1.74 -12.34
C MET A 81 12.94 2.22 -11.02
N LYS A 82 13.18 1.31 -10.09
CA LYS A 82 13.81 1.67 -8.82
C LYS A 82 15.21 2.18 -9.01
N ILE A 83 15.97 1.59 -9.90
CA ILE A 83 17.31 2.07 -10.23
C ILE A 83 17.24 3.47 -10.79
N SER A 84 16.31 3.71 -11.74
CA SER A 84 16.10 5.02 -12.32
C SER A 84 15.58 6.03 -11.31
N GLU A 85 14.62 5.65 -10.50
CA GLU A 85 14.06 6.52 -9.47
C GLU A 85 15.08 6.86 -8.39
N THR A 86 15.91 5.90 -8.00
CA THR A 86 16.95 6.15 -7.03
C THR A 86 17.95 7.18 -7.56
N ALA A 87 18.31 7.07 -8.83
CA ALA A 87 19.19 8.04 -9.46
C ALA A 87 18.55 9.43 -9.52
N GLU A 88 17.26 9.49 -9.81
CA GLU A 88 16.53 10.75 -9.84
C GLU A 88 16.29 11.31 -8.43
N ALA A 89 16.00 10.44 -7.48
CA ALA A 89 15.73 10.87 -6.10
C ALA A 89 16.96 11.43 -5.42
N GLU A 90 18.13 10.99 -5.80
CA GLU A 90 19.39 11.49 -5.26
C GLU A 90 19.75 12.87 -5.79
N ASN A 91 19.09 13.28 -6.84
CA ASN A 91 19.25 14.62 -7.37
C ASN A 91 18.37 15.61 -6.59
#